data_9bcf799d17733f8bf46c4ccbbccf2e2a
#
_entry.id   9bcf799d17733f8bf46c4ccbbccf2e2a
#
_cell.length_a   1.000
_cell.length_b   1.000
_cell.length_c   1.000
_cell.angle_alpha   90.00
_cell.angle_beta   90.00
_cell.angle_gamma   90.00
#
_symmetry.space_group_name_H-M   'P 1'
#
loop_
_entity.id
_entity.type
_entity.pdbx_description
1 polymer ?
#
loop_
_entity_poly.entity_id
_entity_poly.type
_entity_poly.pdbx_seq_one_letter_code
_entity_poly.pdbx_strand_id
1 'polypeptide(L)'
;IGVTKQGRTIPVLYLGTPDKKKVRVWIQAALHGNEPAGAEAVCMLVRYLLCEKEGRELLNHIAVALVPIANVDGYAIQQRRSADGYDLNRDQSKLEDAVTLLLKQSYQQWNPDVALDIHEYTPLRREFNLLRGVPTANAADVLFLPTGHLNAPLALRTLSEELFRREAEVVLNSAGYASGFYFTPRVADGSLVL
;
A
#
# COMPACT_ATOMS: atom_id res chain seq x y z
N ILE A 1 -4.11 16.26 -5.68
CA ILE A 1 -5.55 15.93 -5.60
C ILE A 1 -6.29 16.80 -4.61
N GLY A 2 -5.61 17.55 -3.80
CA GLY A 2 -6.20 18.47 -2.85
C GLY A 2 -5.16 19.08 -1.93
N VAL A 3 -5.63 19.93 -1.02
CA VAL A 3 -4.82 20.61 -0.02
C VAL A 3 -5.36 20.24 1.36
N THR A 4 -4.47 19.89 2.28
CA THR A 4 -4.83 19.58 3.65
C THR A 4 -5.21 20.84 4.43
N LYS A 5 -5.77 20.68 5.64
CA LYS A 5 -6.04 21.80 6.53
C LYS A 5 -4.78 22.59 6.92
N GLN A 6 -3.61 21.98 6.88
CA GLN A 6 -2.33 22.65 7.12
C GLN A 6 -1.71 23.28 5.87
N GLY A 7 -2.46 23.33 4.76
CA GLY A 7 -2.04 23.98 3.50
C GLY A 7 -1.06 23.16 2.67
N ARG A 8 -0.85 21.89 2.95
CA ARG A 8 0.02 21.02 2.15
C ARG A 8 -0.73 20.35 1.02
N THR A 9 -0.15 20.35 -0.16
CA THR A 9 -0.71 19.66 -1.33
C THR A 9 -0.46 18.15 -1.25
N ILE A 10 -1.49 17.35 -1.52
CA ILE A 10 -1.35 15.90 -1.67
C ILE A 10 -0.97 15.62 -3.12
N PRO A 11 0.26 15.14 -3.39
CA PRO A 11 0.75 14.93 -4.75
C PRO A 11 0.15 13.66 -5.37
N VAL A 12 -0.18 13.73 -6.66
CA VAL A 12 -0.45 12.56 -7.50
C VAL A 12 0.27 12.74 -8.83
N LEU A 13 0.95 11.70 -9.25
CA LEU A 13 1.59 11.63 -10.56
C LEU A 13 0.80 10.66 -11.44
N TYR A 14 0.47 11.10 -12.65
CA TYR A 14 -0.18 10.27 -13.66
C TYR A 14 0.82 9.95 -14.77
N LEU A 15 1.09 8.66 -14.98
CA LEU A 15 2.00 8.18 -16.02
C LEU A 15 1.25 7.25 -16.97
N GLY A 16 1.51 7.41 -18.25
CA GLY A 16 0.75 6.73 -19.30
C GLY A 16 -0.65 7.35 -19.49
N THR A 17 -1.15 7.36 -20.71
CA THR A 17 -2.50 7.85 -21.02
C THR A 17 -3.51 6.73 -20.80
N PRO A 18 -4.55 6.93 -19.97
CA PRO A 18 -5.62 5.95 -19.80
C PRO A 18 -6.31 5.67 -21.16
N ASP A 19 -6.48 4.40 -21.44
CA ASP A 19 -7.16 3.92 -22.64
C ASP A 19 -7.86 2.59 -22.27
N LYS A 20 -8.86 2.18 -23.07
CA LYS A 20 -9.65 0.96 -22.81
C LYS A 20 -8.83 -0.33 -22.90
N LYS A 21 -7.65 -0.28 -23.51
CA LYS A 21 -6.73 -1.42 -23.69
C LYS A 21 -5.67 -1.50 -22.59
N LYS A 22 -5.56 -0.47 -21.75
CA LYS A 22 -4.55 -0.41 -20.69
C LYS A 22 -5.15 -0.74 -19.33
N VAL A 23 -4.41 -1.48 -18.55
CA VAL A 23 -4.73 -1.70 -17.13
C VAL A 23 -4.45 -0.42 -16.36
N ARG A 24 -5.44 0.07 -15.64
CA ARG A 24 -5.30 1.24 -14.77
C ARG A 24 -4.85 0.79 -13.39
N VAL A 25 -3.74 1.34 -12.95
CA VAL A 25 -3.13 0.99 -11.67
C VAL A 25 -3.17 2.21 -10.75
N TRP A 26 -3.53 1.99 -9.50
CA TRP A 26 -3.41 2.96 -8.41
C TRP A 26 -2.37 2.47 -7.43
N ILE A 27 -1.38 3.29 -7.11
CA ILE A 27 -0.37 2.99 -6.10
C ILE A 27 -0.32 4.15 -5.12
N GLN A 28 -0.55 3.87 -3.85
CA GLN A 28 -0.41 4.86 -2.79
C GLN A 28 0.57 4.38 -1.72
N ALA A 29 1.24 5.33 -1.09
CA ALA A 29 2.18 5.09 -0.01
C ALA A 29 2.09 6.16 1.07
N ALA A 30 2.75 5.93 2.19
CA ALA A 30 2.77 6.81 3.35
C ALA A 30 1.36 7.26 3.79
N LEU A 31 0.40 6.32 3.80
CA LEU A 31 -0.91 6.51 4.42
C LEU A 31 -0.76 6.72 5.94
N HIS A 32 0.26 6.08 6.53
CA HIS A 32 0.78 6.44 7.83
C HIS A 32 2.04 7.30 7.65
N GLY A 33 2.06 8.50 8.23
CA GLY A 33 3.12 9.47 8.00
C GLY A 33 4.51 9.07 8.52
N ASN A 34 4.58 8.09 9.41
CA ASN A 34 5.83 7.53 9.93
C ASN A 34 6.34 6.30 9.14
N GLU A 35 5.85 6.08 7.93
CA GLU A 35 6.21 4.96 7.06
C GLU A 35 6.81 5.49 5.75
N PRO A 36 8.08 5.99 5.73
CA PRO A 36 8.67 6.68 4.59
C PRO A 36 9.11 5.76 3.44
N ALA A 37 9.45 4.49 3.68
CA ALA A 37 10.03 3.62 2.65
C ALA A 37 9.11 3.42 1.44
N GLY A 38 7.78 3.40 1.65
CA GLY A 38 6.82 3.35 0.56
C GLY A 38 6.88 4.56 -0.36
N ALA A 39 7.08 5.76 0.20
CA ALA A 39 7.23 6.99 -0.58
C ALA A 39 8.51 6.96 -1.44
N GLU A 40 9.62 6.48 -0.86
CA GLU A 40 10.88 6.30 -1.57
C GLU A 40 10.74 5.27 -2.70
N ALA A 41 10.09 4.14 -2.44
CA ALA A 41 9.82 3.11 -3.43
C ALA A 41 8.99 3.63 -4.61
N VAL A 42 7.96 4.45 -4.35
CA VAL A 42 7.16 5.10 -5.40
C VAL A 42 8.02 6.05 -6.23
N CYS A 43 8.92 6.84 -5.62
CA CYS A 43 9.84 7.71 -6.35
C CYS A 43 10.81 6.91 -7.24
N MET A 44 11.32 5.77 -6.75
CA MET A 44 12.16 4.87 -7.54
C MET A 44 11.38 4.25 -8.71
N LEU A 45 10.13 3.85 -8.49
CA LEU A 45 9.25 3.34 -9.54
C LEU A 45 8.98 4.40 -10.62
N VAL A 46 8.73 5.65 -10.25
CA VAL A 46 8.58 6.77 -11.20
C VAL A 46 9.84 6.91 -12.06
N ARG A 47 11.02 6.89 -11.44
CA ARG A 47 12.28 6.94 -12.16
C ARG A 47 12.42 5.76 -13.13
N TYR A 48 12.12 4.54 -12.69
CA TYR A 48 12.15 3.35 -13.53
C TYR A 48 11.22 3.48 -14.73
N LEU A 49 9.96 3.85 -14.51
CA LEU A 49 8.96 4.00 -15.57
C LEU A 49 9.30 5.07 -16.60
N LEU A 50 10.03 6.12 -16.21
CA LEU A 50 10.37 7.23 -17.09
C LEU A 50 11.75 7.10 -17.74
N CYS A 51 12.73 6.51 -17.03
CA CYS A 51 14.13 6.52 -17.45
C CYS A 51 14.60 5.20 -18.05
N GLU A 52 14.06 4.05 -17.58
CA GLU A 52 14.47 2.75 -18.10
C GLU A 52 13.64 2.37 -19.33
N LYS A 53 14.24 1.60 -20.25
CA LYS A 53 13.58 1.18 -21.50
C LYS A 53 12.35 0.31 -21.20
N GLU A 54 12.53 -0.68 -20.36
CA GLU A 54 11.51 -1.64 -19.96
C GLU A 54 10.34 -0.95 -19.22
N GLY A 55 10.67 0.04 -18.38
CA GLY A 55 9.67 0.86 -17.70
C GLY A 55 8.81 1.68 -18.67
N ARG A 56 9.46 2.31 -19.68
CA ARG A 56 8.72 3.05 -20.72
C ARG A 56 7.87 2.12 -21.61
N GLU A 57 8.36 0.93 -21.91
CA GLU A 57 7.60 -0.08 -22.65
C GLU A 57 6.38 -0.53 -21.86
N LEU A 58 6.49 -0.70 -20.54
CA LEU A 58 5.37 -1.05 -19.68
C LEU A 58 4.24 -0.01 -19.75
N LEU A 59 4.55 1.28 -19.87
CA LEU A 59 3.55 2.35 -20.02
C LEU A 59 2.73 2.27 -21.32
N ASN A 60 3.10 1.40 -22.27
CA ASN A 60 2.24 1.09 -23.41
C ASN A 60 1.06 0.17 -23.02
N HIS A 61 1.17 -0.56 -21.92
CA HIS A 61 0.20 -1.54 -21.45
C HIS A 61 -0.57 -1.10 -20.21
N ILE A 62 0.00 -0.19 -19.42
CA ILE A 62 -0.61 0.31 -18.19
C ILE A 62 -0.71 1.83 -18.20
N ALA A 63 -1.65 2.35 -17.41
CA ALA A 63 -1.71 3.74 -16.99
C ALA A 63 -1.71 3.78 -15.46
N VAL A 64 -0.83 4.57 -14.85
CA VAL A 64 -0.59 4.52 -13.40
C VAL A 64 -0.87 5.87 -12.77
N ALA A 65 -1.64 5.87 -11.69
CA ALA A 65 -1.75 6.98 -10.75
C ALA A 65 -0.94 6.63 -9.49
N LEU A 66 0.00 7.50 -9.14
CA LEU A 66 0.96 7.30 -8.06
C LEU A 66 0.79 8.39 -7.01
N VAL A 67 0.48 8.01 -5.78
CA VAL A 67 0.39 8.88 -4.61
C VAL A 67 1.56 8.56 -3.68
N PRO A 68 2.71 9.24 -3.82
CA PRO A 68 3.90 8.90 -3.03
C PRO A 68 3.71 9.17 -1.54
N ILE A 69 2.98 10.22 -1.19
CA ILE A 69 2.73 10.59 0.20
C ILE A 69 1.25 10.94 0.35
N ALA A 70 0.47 9.98 0.86
CA ALA A 70 -0.97 10.16 1.06
C ALA A 70 -1.26 11.06 2.27
N ASN A 71 -0.53 10.85 3.38
CA ASN A 71 -0.65 11.62 4.61
C ASN A 71 0.50 12.64 4.73
N VAL A 72 0.42 13.71 3.93
CA VAL A 72 1.51 14.72 3.87
C VAL A 72 1.73 15.46 5.20
N ASP A 73 0.70 15.65 6.02
CA ASP A 73 0.82 16.32 7.31
C ASP A 73 1.47 15.41 8.34
N GLY A 74 1.02 14.16 8.46
CA GLY A 74 1.64 13.16 9.31
C GLY A 74 3.08 12.84 8.90
N TYR A 75 3.34 12.80 7.58
CA TYR A 75 4.68 12.56 7.03
C TYR A 75 5.67 13.68 7.44
N ALA A 76 5.24 14.93 7.37
CA ALA A 76 6.07 16.09 7.72
C ALA A 76 6.57 16.06 9.18
N ILE A 77 5.84 15.40 10.07
CA ILE A 77 6.17 15.29 11.50
C ILE A 77 6.42 13.84 11.94
N GLN A 78 6.55 12.92 10.98
CA GLN A 78 6.81 11.49 11.19
C GLN A 78 5.83 10.82 12.17
N GLN A 79 4.55 11.13 12.01
CA GLN A 79 3.48 10.56 12.83
C GLN A 79 2.52 9.72 12.00
N ARG A 80 2.04 8.64 12.60
CA ARG A 80 1.11 7.70 11.98
C ARG A 80 -0.19 8.38 11.52
N ARG A 81 -0.75 9.24 12.37
CA ARG A 81 -2.07 9.84 12.18
C ARG A 81 -2.00 11.10 11.33
N SER A 82 -3.16 11.49 10.77
CA SER A 82 -3.33 12.78 10.11
C SER A 82 -3.24 13.94 11.12
N ALA A 83 -3.20 15.17 10.62
CA ALA A 83 -3.23 16.38 11.44
C ALA A 83 -4.47 16.48 12.34
N ASP A 84 -5.59 15.89 11.92
CA ASP A 84 -6.83 15.83 12.69
C ASP A 84 -6.89 14.64 13.68
N GLY A 85 -5.81 13.85 13.76
CA GLY A 85 -5.69 12.72 14.69
C GLY A 85 -6.29 11.41 14.19
N TYR A 86 -6.75 11.33 12.95
CA TYR A 86 -7.31 10.11 12.38
C TYR A 86 -6.23 9.15 11.92
N ASP A 87 -6.44 7.85 12.13
CA ASP A 87 -5.73 6.80 11.42
C ASP A 87 -6.41 6.62 10.05
N LEU A 88 -5.79 7.14 8.99
CA LEU A 88 -6.38 7.13 7.64
C LEU A 88 -6.64 5.71 7.14
N ASN A 89 -5.89 4.71 7.62
CA ASN A 89 -6.11 3.30 7.27
C ASN A 89 -7.26 2.65 8.07
N ARG A 90 -7.90 3.37 8.96
CA ARG A 90 -9.13 2.97 9.67
C ARG A 90 -10.33 3.81 9.25
N ASP A 91 -10.08 4.88 8.51
CA ASP A 91 -11.09 5.85 8.10
C ASP A 91 -11.64 5.60 6.68
N GLN A 92 -11.11 4.60 5.95
CA GLN A 92 -11.46 4.31 4.54
C GLN A 92 -12.97 4.00 4.31
N SER A 93 -13.67 3.57 5.35
CA SER A 93 -15.11 3.29 5.28
C SER A 93 -15.96 4.41 5.87
N LYS A 94 -15.39 5.23 6.77
CA LYS A 94 -16.11 6.32 7.46
C LYS A 94 -15.98 7.64 6.73
N LEU A 95 -14.78 7.94 6.18
CA LEU A 95 -14.47 9.16 5.43
C LEU A 95 -14.66 10.44 6.28
N GLU A 96 -14.28 10.38 7.55
CA GLU A 96 -14.39 11.49 8.49
C GLU A 96 -13.25 12.51 8.31
N ASP A 97 -12.07 12.03 7.87
CA ASP A 97 -10.92 12.86 7.57
C ASP A 97 -10.96 13.37 6.12
N ALA A 98 -10.69 14.66 5.94
CA ALA A 98 -10.68 15.27 4.62
C ALA A 98 -9.67 14.65 3.65
N VAL A 99 -8.52 14.18 4.15
CA VAL A 99 -7.49 13.50 3.35
C VAL A 99 -8.03 12.17 2.83
N THR A 100 -8.69 11.38 3.69
CA THR A 100 -9.30 10.11 3.27
C THR A 100 -10.37 10.33 2.20
N LEU A 101 -11.19 11.37 2.37
CA LEU A 101 -12.22 11.73 1.38
C LEU A 101 -11.61 12.11 0.02
N LEU A 102 -10.57 12.96 0.02
CA LEU A 102 -9.85 13.36 -1.21
C LEU A 102 -9.21 12.16 -1.92
N LEU A 103 -8.53 11.28 -1.18
CA LEU A 103 -7.95 10.05 -1.71
C LEU A 103 -9.04 9.16 -2.33
N LYS A 104 -10.15 8.97 -1.63
CA LYS A 104 -11.27 8.15 -2.09
C LYS A 104 -11.90 8.69 -3.37
N GLN A 105 -12.16 9.99 -3.44
CA GLN A 105 -12.71 10.64 -4.63
C GLN A 105 -11.77 10.50 -5.83
N SER A 106 -10.48 10.72 -5.63
CA SER A 106 -9.46 10.59 -6.68
C SER A 106 -9.31 9.15 -7.16
N TYR A 107 -9.32 8.19 -6.24
CA TYR A 107 -9.34 6.77 -6.54
C TYR A 107 -10.55 6.37 -7.39
N GLN A 108 -11.75 6.82 -7.00
CA GLN A 108 -12.99 6.53 -7.73
C GLN A 108 -12.98 7.18 -9.12
N GLN A 109 -12.48 8.41 -9.23
CA GLN A 109 -12.36 9.11 -10.52
C GLN A 109 -11.37 8.41 -11.45
N TRP A 110 -10.24 7.94 -10.92
CA TRP A 110 -9.27 7.15 -11.67
C TRP A 110 -9.83 5.80 -12.07
N ASN A 111 -10.68 5.21 -11.26
CA ASN A 111 -11.32 3.91 -11.45
C ASN A 111 -10.32 2.80 -11.81
N PRO A 112 -9.41 2.44 -10.93
CA PRO A 112 -8.34 1.48 -11.21
C PRO A 112 -8.85 0.05 -11.34
N ASP A 113 -8.16 -0.75 -12.14
CA ASP A 113 -8.33 -2.21 -12.23
C ASP A 113 -7.52 -2.92 -11.13
N VAL A 114 -6.38 -2.33 -10.75
CA VAL A 114 -5.47 -2.83 -9.72
C VAL A 114 -5.09 -1.70 -8.77
N ALA A 115 -5.04 -1.99 -7.48
CA ALA A 115 -4.60 -1.03 -6.46
C ALA A 115 -3.56 -1.66 -5.52
N LEU A 116 -2.53 -0.89 -5.19
CA LEU A 116 -1.54 -1.21 -4.18
C LEU A 116 -1.53 -0.11 -3.11
N ASP A 117 -1.50 -0.53 -1.85
CA ASP A 117 -1.31 0.33 -0.68
C ASP A 117 -0.02 -0.12 0.02
N ILE A 118 1.01 0.72 -0.01
CA ILE A 118 2.35 0.39 0.45
C ILE A 118 2.52 0.91 1.87
N HIS A 119 2.80 -0.02 2.79
CA HIS A 119 3.05 0.24 4.19
C HIS A 119 4.43 -0.23 4.63
N GLU A 120 4.87 0.24 5.79
CA GLU A 120 5.98 -0.37 6.54
C GLU A 120 5.43 -1.12 7.75
N TYR A 121 6.16 -2.09 8.19
CA TYR A 121 5.87 -2.81 9.42
C TYR A 121 7.09 -2.88 10.34
N THR A 122 6.84 -2.93 11.63
CA THR A 122 7.88 -3.15 12.63
C THR A 122 8.22 -4.64 12.68
N PRO A 123 9.47 -5.05 12.45
CA PRO A 123 9.85 -6.47 12.47
C PRO A 123 9.68 -7.09 13.86
N LEU A 124 9.89 -6.28 14.91
CA LEU A 124 9.67 -6.69 16.31
C LEU A 124 8.24 -6.37 16.72
N ARG A 125 7.34 -7.33 16.55
CA ARG A 125 5.92 -7.14 16.89
C ARG A 125 5.61 -7.78 18.23
N ARG A 126 5.02 -6.97 19.12
CA ARG A 126 4.69 -7.36 20.49
C ARG A 126 3.78 -8.58 20.57
N GLU A 127 2.87 -8.71 19.59
CA GLU A 127 1.93 -9.81 19.48
C GLU A 127 2.65 -11.16 19.30
N PHE A 128 3.74 -11.18 18.54
CA PHE A 128 4.55 -12.41 18.37
C PHE A 128 5.33 -12.76 19.61
N ASN A 129 5.76 -11.77 20.39
CA ASN A 129 6.45 -12.00 21.66
C ASN A 129 5.53 -12.71 22.67
N LEU A 130 4.24 -12.36 22.67
CA LEU A 130 3.24 -12.97 23.57
C LEU A 130 2.99 -14.44 23.23
N LEU A 131 3.21 -14.87 21.98
CA LEU A 131 2.98 -16.23 21.54
C LEU A 131 4.07 -17.22 21.98
N ARG A 132 5.31 -16.74 22.05
CA ARG A 132 6.48 -17.61 22.34
C ARG A 132 7.16 -17.31 23.68
N GLY A 133 6.74 -16.24 24.36
CA GLY A 133 7.39 -15.80 25.60
C GLY A 133 8.81 -15.27 25.41
N VAL A 134 9.26 -15.12 24.17
CA VAL A 134 10.58 -14.60 23.80
C VAL A 134 10.45 -13.57 22.69
N PRO A 135 11.34 -12.57 22.63
CA PRO A 135 11.37 -11.61 21.54
C PRO A 135 11.47 -12.33 20.19
N THR A 136 10.53 -12.04 19.31
CA THR A 136 10.44 -12.66 17.98
C THR A 136 10.37 -11.58 16.92
N ALA A 137 11.25 -11.65 15.92
CA ALA A 137 11.24 -10.79 14.75
C ALA A 137 10.61 -11.50 13.54
N ASN A 138 9.95 -10.74 12.68
CA ASN A 138 9.57 -11.25 11.37
C ASN A 138 10.83 -11.31 10.49
N ALA A 139 11.06 -12.46 9.86
CA ALA A 139 12.23 -12.69 9.01
C ALA A 139 11.99 -12.32 7.54
N ALA A 140 10.78 -11.93 7.15
CA ALA A 140 10.47 -11.53 5.77
C ALA A 140 10.88 -10.08 5.53
N ASP A 141 11.43 -9.80 4.35
CA ASP A 141 11.72 -8.45 3.88
C ASP A 141 10.46 -7.76 3.34
N VAL A 142 9.57 -8.53 2.71
CA VAL A 142 8.31 -8.05 2.15
C VAL A 142 7.15 -8.93 2.61
N LEU A 143 6.08 -8.29 3.07
CA LEU A 143 4.86 -8.98 3.48
C LEU A 143 3.69 -8.57 2.58
N PHE A 144 2.93 -9.54 2.12
CA PHE A 144 1.75 -9.34 1.29
C PHE A 144 0.47 -9.51 2.09
N LEU A 145 -0.46 -8.59 1.89
CA LEU A 145 -1.84 -8.71 2.33
C LEU A 145 -2.74 -8.66 1.09
N PRO A 146 -2.99 -9.80 0.42
CA PRO A 146 -3.88 -9.85 -0.73
C PRO A 146 -5.33 -9.55 -0.32
N THR A 147 -6.18 -9.33 -1.32
CA THR A 147 -7.60 -9.05 -1.11
C THR A 147 -8.30 -10.20 -0.38
N GLY A 148 -8.48 -10.06 0.93
CA GLY A 148 -9.07 -11.11 1.80
C GLY A 148 -10.49 -10.83 2.26
N HIS A 149 -11.07 -9.66 1.94
CA HIS A 149 -12.40 -9.28 2.42
C HIS A 149 -13.48 -10.21 1.87
N LEU A 150 -14.32 -10.78 2.75
CA LEU A 150 -15.30 -11.81 2.38
C LEU A 150 -16.38 -11.32 1.40
N ASN A 151 -16.66 -10.02 1.37
CA ASN A 151 -17.58 -9.42 0.40
C ASN A 151 -16.93 -9.19 -0.99
N ALA A 152 -15.60 -9.34 -1.12
CA ALA A 152 -14.98 -9.33 -2.43
C ALA A 152 -15.28 -10.66 -3.15
N PRO A 153 -15.65 -10.62 -4.45
CA PRO A 153 -15.88 -11.83 -5.23
C PRO A 153 -14.72 -12.81 -5.15
N LEU A 154 -14.99 -14.10 -5.05
CA LEU A 154 -13.97 -15.13 -4.92
C LEU A 154 -12.93 -15.03 -6.05
N ALA A 155 -13.37 -14.77 -7.28
CA ALA A 155 -12.48 -14.61 -8.43
C ALA A 155 -11.44 -13.50 -8.23
N LEU A 156 -11.81 -12.36 -7.63
CA LEU A 156 -10.88 -11.27 -7.33
C LEU A 156 -9.91 -11.64 -6.19
N ARG A 157 -10.39 -12.36 -5.19
CA ARG A 157 -9.52 -12.85 -4.10
C ARG A 157 -8.51 -13.85 -4.64
N THR A 158 -8.96 -14.81 -5.46
CA THR A 158 -8.08 -15.77 -6.12
C THR A 158 -7.06 -15.07 -7.04
N LEU A 159 -7.48 -14.10 -7.84
CA LEU A 159 -6.58 -13.34 -8.71
C LEU A 159 -5.51 -12.58 -7.90
N SER A 160 -5.91 -11.95 -6.81
CA SER A 160 -4.99 -11.23 -5.92
C SER A 160 -3.95 -12.15 -5.30
N GLU A 161 -4.36 -13.36 -4.88
CA GLU A 161 -3.50 -14.34 -4.24
C GLU A 161 -2.64 -15.11 -5.26
N GLU A 162 -3.27 -15.69 -6.28
CA GLU A 162 -2.62 -16.64 -7.17
C GLU A 162 -1.77 -15.95 -8.26
N LEU A 163 -2.20 -14.79 -8.75
CA LEU A 163 -1.45 -14.09 -9.77
C LEU A 163 -0.52 -13.04 -9.13
N PHE A 164 -1.07 -12.03 -8.47
CA PHE A 164 -0.25 -10.90 -8.04
C PHE A 164 0.74 -11.27 -6.95
N ARG A 165 0.31 -11.93 -5.88
CA ARG A 165 1.20 -12.30 -4.78
C ARG A 165 2.25 -13.30 -5.22
N ARG A 166 1.86 -14.39 -5.87
CA ARG A 166 2.82 -15.45 -6.26
C ARG A 166 3.85 -14.97 -7.27
N GLU A 167 3.44 -14.22 -8.27
CA GLU A 167 4.38 -13.66 -9.24
C GLU A 167 5.35 -12.67 -8.59
N ALA A 168 4.86 -11.82 -7.67
CA ALA A 168 5.72 -10.93 -6.91
C ALA A 168 6.71 -11.69 -6.01
N GLU A 169 6.29 -12.78 -5.37
CA GLU A 169 7.19 -13.65 -4.57
C GLU A 169 8.29 -14.28 -5.42
N VAL A 170 7.97 -14.75 -6.63
CA VAL A 170 8.98 -15.32 -7.54
C VAL A 170 10.05 -14.26 -7.86
N VAL A 171 9.64 -13.04 -8.19
CA VAL A 171 10.57 -11.94 -8.49
C VAL A 171 11.41 -11.58 -7.26
N LEU A 172 10.79 -11.41 -6.10
CA LEU A 172 11.49 -11.06 -4.85
C LEU A 172 12.51 -12.15 -4.45
N ASN A 173 12.10 -13.41 -4.46
CA ASN A 173 12.97 -14.52 -4.11
C ASN A 173 14.15 -14.64 -5.08
N SER A 174 13.94 -14.41 -6.37
CA SER A 174 15.01 -14.39 -7.37
C SER A 174 16.02 -13.25 -7.15
N ALA A 175 15.57 -12.15 -6.55
CA ALA A 175 16.39 -11.01 -6.16
C ALA A 175 17.02 -11.16 -4.74
N GLY A 176 16.77 -12.28 -4.06
CA GLY A 176 17.33 -12.59 -2.74
C GLY A 176 16.53 -12.05 -1.56
N TYR A 177 15.31 -11.56 -1.78
CA TYR A 177 14.43 -11.08 -0.70
C TYR A 177 13.50 -12.16 -0.21
N ALA A 178 13.37 -12.30 1.11
CA ALA A 178 12.37 -13.17 1.73
C ALA A 178 11.00 -12.50 1.73
N SER A 179 9.97 -13.24 1.33
CA SER A 179 8.60 -12.74 1.33
C SER A 179 7.65 -13.65 2.10
N GLY A 180 6.49 -13.13 2.49
CA GLY A 180 5.49 -13.88 3.22
C GLY A 180 4.15 -13.14 3.33
N PHE A 181 3.22 -13.75 4.07
CA PHE A 181 1.94 -13.11 4.37
C PHE A 181 2.03 -12.14 5.53
N TYR A 182 1.36 -11.01 5.38
CA TYR A 182 1.08 -10.13 6.49
C TYR A 182 -0.15 -10.63 7.25
N PHE A 183 0.02 -10.90 8.53
CA PHE A 183 -1.07 -11.23 9.44
C PHE A 183 -0.84 -10.63 10.81
N THR A 184 -1.91 -10.43 11.56
CA THR A 184 -1.85 -10.02 12.96
C THR A 184 -2.45 -11.12 13.81
N PRO A 185 -1.64 -11.88 14.54
CA PRO A 185 -2.16 -12.90 15.43
C PRO A 185 -2.98 -12.25 16.55
N ARG A 186 -4.09 -12.86 16.89
CA ARG A 186 -4.86 -12.51 18.09
C ARG A 186 -4.78 -13.64 19.08
N VAL A 187 -4.61 -13.31 20.35
CA VAL A 187 -4.74 -14.28 21.43
C VAL A 187 -6.16 -14.13 21.99
N ALA A 188 -6.99 -15.15 21.79
CA ALA A 188 -8.29 -15.24 22.39
C ALA A 188 -8.30 -16.49 23.29
N ASP A 189 -8.67 -16.32 24.56
CA ASP A 189 -8.79 -17.41 25.55
C ASP A 189 -7.53 -18.30 25.67
N GLY A 190 -6.34 -17.70 25.53
CA GLY A 190 -5.06 -18.41 25.59
C GLY A 190 -4.70 -19.20 24.34
N SER A 191 -5.53 -19.17 23.30
CA SER A 191 -5.25 -19.79 21.99
C SER A 191 -4.93 -18.75 20.93
N LEU A 192 -4.09 -19.14 19.96
CA LEU A 192 -3.78 -18.32 18.80
C LEU A 192 -4.92 -18.40 17.79
N VAL A 193 -5.44 -17.23 17.39
CA VAL A 193 -6.36 -17.09 16.26
C VAL A 193 -5.61 -16.33 15.15
N LEU A 194 -5.45 -16.97 14.00
CA LEU A 194 -4.86 -16.40 12.78
C LEU A 194 -5.92 -15.71 11.93
#